data_4f8405197e2b305a0dc0f764e77b3ae4
#
_entry.id   4f8405197e2b305a0dc0f764e77b3ae4
#
_cell.length_a   1.000
_cell.length_b   1.000
_cell.length_c   1.000
_cell.angle_alpha   90.00
_cell.angle_beta   90.00
_cell.angle_gamma   90.00
#
_symmetry.space_group_name_H-M   'P 1'
#
loop_
_entity.id
_entity.type
_entity.pdbx_description
1 polymer ?
#
loop_
_entity_poly.entity_id
_entity_poly.type
_entity_poly.pdbx_seq_one_letter_code
_entity_poly.pdbx_strand_id
1 'polypeptide(L)'
;MSRFIAPAPACLALCALIACGENPVEQPKGDPELTFAADSISLIVGTFASVTLTLRNTSAPAQYISRDQTVATVNAAGAINGVGAGSTYVVATLSSNADLRDSVRVRVNPDTCAIARPDFGIATQADRALFAYDANAPLNLVKTVETANSISRLSNISYTSPAGGSVPGILVEPVGREGLRPGIVILHPSGLNAKGMAPYAQFLAAKGAVVIAIDAPYWRRTGPNLLFTSQDRAEQIQLIKDLQRAVDVLRSMPSVDPQRIGFEGYSYGGILGAQFVGIEKRLRAAVLAAAMGGQVTGVTTPGNINLLANISCAVRNAWFRDMTPIEPIRFIGNASPTTLLFQAGRIDNAVLVADAQALYDAAAEPKELRIYEAGHSLSQQALNERQAWWSENLGLDP
;
A
#
# COMPACT_ATOMS: atom_id res chain seq x y z
N MET A 1 -35.64 -49.07 -40.47
CA MET A 1 -37.05 -49.39 -40.74
C MET A 1 -37.89 -48.18 -40.55
N SER A 2 -38.31 -47.59 -41.63
CA SER A 2 -39.64 -47.10 -42.01
C SER A 2 -40.07 -45.83 -41.29
N ARG A 3 -39.96 -44.64 -41.89
CA ARG A 3 -40.82 -44.02 -42.95
C ARG A 3 -42.28 -43.84 -42.55
N PHE A 4 -42.72 -42.53 -42.50
CA PHE A 4 -43.85 -41.96 -43.33
C PHE A 4 -44.13 -40.55 -42.72
N ILE A 5 -43.88 -39.41 -43.39
CA ILE A 5 -44.53 -38.68 -44.51
C ILE A 5 -45.96 -38.21 -44.11
N ALA A 6 -46.07 -36.89 -43.86
CA ALA A 6 -47.00 -35.81 -44.22
C ALA A 6 -48.53 -36.14 -44.40
N PRO A 7 -49.48 -35.14 -44.42
CA PRO A 7 -49.35 -33.80 -45.03
C PRO A 7 -50.03 -32.66 -44.21
N ALA A 8 -49.83 -31.44 -44.67
CA ALA A 8 -50.55 -30.22 -44.28
C ALA A 8 -51.97 -30.18 -44.82
N PRO A 9 -52.82 -29.28 -44.27
CA PRO A 9 -53.55 -28.42 -45.17
C PRO A 9 -53.36 -26.93 -44.86
N ALA A 10 -53.36 -26.20 -45.95
CA ALA A 10 -53.45 -24.75 -46.02
C ALA A 10 -54.81 -24.23 -45.50
N CYS A 11 -54.82 -23.13 -44.82
CA CYS A 11 -55.98 -22.26 -44.71
C CYS A 11 -55.56 -20.79 -44.71
N LEU A 12 -56.17 -20.12 -45.60
CA LEU A 12 -56.18 -18.75 -46.06
C LEU A 12 -55.91 -17.67 -45.04
N ALA A 13 -55.32 -16.66 -45.58
CA ALA A 13 -55.03 -15.31 -45.11
C ALA A 13 -56.20 -14.57 -44.50
N LEU A 14 -55.86 -13.81 -43.43
CA LEU A 14 -56.55 -12.54 -43.14
C LEU A 14 -55.47 -11.55 -42.71
N CYS A 15 -55.08 -10.67 -43.64
CA CYS A 15 -54.24 -9.51 -43.34
C CYS A 15 -55.04 -8.55 -42.44
N ALA A 16 -54.73 -8.54 -41.14
CA ALA A 16 -55.02 -7.41 -40.30
C ALA A 16 -53.78 -6.50 -40.26
N LEU A 17 -53.84 -5.42 -41.00
CA LEU A 17 -52.90 -4.29 -40.90
C LEU A 17 -53.06 -3.68 -39.48
N ILE A 18 -52.25 -4.11 -38.54
CA ILE A 18 -52.01 -3.34 -37.34
C ILE A 18 -50.99 -2.28 -37.73
N ALA A 19 -51.47 -1.06 -38.01
CA ALA A 19 -50.64 0.12 -38.05
C ALA A 19 -50.00 0.27 -36.69
N CYS A 20 -48.69 -0.05 -36.58
CA CYS A 20 -47.87 0.47 -35.50
C CYS A 20 -47.86 2.00 -35.64
N GLY A 21 -48.68 2.67 -34.90
CA GLY A 21 -48.55 4.11 -34.69
C GLY A 21 -47.23 4.34 -33.98
N GLU A 22 -46.22 4.74 -34.76
CA GLU A 22 -45.07 5.45 -34.18
C GLU A 22 -45.67 6.68 -33.50
N ASN A 23 -45.62 6.71 -32.20
CA ASN A 23 -45.85 7.97 -31.47
C ASN A 23 -44.84 8.96 -32.03
N PRO A 24 -45.28 10.08 -32.65
CA PRO A 24 -44.34 11.09 -33.09
C PRO A 24 -43.61 11.57 -31.86
N VAL A 25 -42.28 11.39 -31.82
CA VAL A 25 -41.43 12.06 -30.87
C VAL A 25 -41.73 13.54 -31.03
N GLU A 26 -42.42 14.11 -30.04
CA GLU A 26 -42.81 15.53 -30.06
C GLU A 26 -41.52 16.32 -30.16
N GLN A 27 -41.29 16.95 -31.30
CA GLN A 27 -40.11 17.79 -31.52
C GLN A 27 -40.17 18.97 -30.53
N PRO A 28 -39.08 19.28 -29.83
CA PRO A 28 -39.05 20.35 -28.87
C PRO A 28 -39.49 21.66 -29.56
N LYS A 29 -40.47 22.35 -28.96
CA LYS A 29 -40.96 23.63 -29.46
C LYS A 29 -39.95 24.72 -29.07
N GLY A 30 -39.18 25.22 -30.05
CA GLY A 30 -38.22 26.31 -29.93
C GLY A 30 -36.84 25.92 -30.46
N ASP A 31 -35.98 26.90 -30.59
CA ASP A 31 -34.59 26.69 -30.98
C ASP A 31 -33.84 25.95 -29.86
N PRO A 32 -32.92 25.04 -30.20
CA PRO A 32 -32.06 24.38 -29.21
C PRO A 32 -31.28 25.41 -28.38
N GLU A 33 -31.21 25.18 -27.07
CA GLU A 33 -30.40 26.02 -26.17
C GLU A 33 -29.38 25.14 -25.41
N LEU A 34 -28.18 25.68 -25.21
CA LEU A 34 -27.11 25.07 -24.44
C LEU A 34 -26.46 26.17 -23.59
N THR A 35 -26.48 26.00 -22.25
CA THR A 35 -25.95 27.02 -21.34
C THR A 35 -25.37 26.38 -20.08
N PHE A 36 -24.17 26.82 -19.69
CA PHE A 36 -23.62 26.48 -18.37
C PHE A 36 -24.33 27.27 -17.27
N ALA A 37 -24.57 26.62 -16.15
CA ALA A 37 -25.20 27.26 -14.98
C ALA A 37 -24.30 28.30 -14.28
N ALA A 38 -23.02 28.36 -14.64
CA ALA A 38 -22.05 29.31 -14.09
C ALA A 38 -21.05 29.73 -15.17
N ASP A 39 -20.66 31.00 -15.16
CA ASP A 39 -19.66 31.56 -16.07
C ASP A 39 -18.23 31.18 -15.72
N SER A 40 -17.99 30.83 -14.46
CA SER A 40 -16.66 30.41 -13.96
C SER A 40 -16.72 29.45 -12.78
N ILE A 41 -15.67 28.65 -12.67
CA ILE A 41 -15.39 27.80 -11.49
C ILE A 41 -13.94 27.99 -11.07
N SER A 42 -13.69 27.73 -9.77
CA SER A 42 -12.34 27.65 -9.22
C SER A 42 -12.08 26.25 -8.68
N LEU A 43 -10.94 25.68 -9.06
CA LEU A 43 -10.43 24.39 -8.60
C LEU A 43 -9.07 24.61 -7.92
N ILE A 44 -8.61 23.59 -7.21
CA ILE A 44 -7.23 23.43 -6.78
C ILE A 44 -6.61 22.32 -7.64
N VAL A 45 -5.31 22.38 -7.93
CA VAL A 45 -4.60 21.30 -8.63
C VAL A 45 -4.91 19.96 -7.97
N GLY A 46 -5.27 18.96 -8.77
CA GLY A 46 -5.64 17.61 -8.32
C GLY A 46 -7.09 17.46 -7.81
N THR A 47 -7.91 18.53 -7.85
CA THR A 47 -9.34 18.43 -7.52
C THR A 47 -10.22 18.49 -8.78
N PHE A 48 -11.45 17.99 -8.65
CA PHE A 48 -12.43 18.03 -9.75
C PHE A 48 -13.76 18.60 -9.28
N ALA A 49 -14.50 19.16 -10.22
CA ALA A 49 -15.86 19.60 -10.04
C ALA A 49 -16.67 19.40 -11.32
N SER A 50 -17.99 19.35 -11.19
CA SER A 50 -18.91 19.35 -12.32
C SER A 50 -19.67 20.67 -12.37
N VAL A 51 -19.84 21.22 -13.56
CA VAL A 51 -20.70 22.38 -13.81
C VAL A 51 -21.95 21.90 -14.52
N THR A 52 -23.10 22.27 -13.99
CA THR A 52 -24.37 21.92 -14.61
C THR A 52 -24.48 22.57 -15.96
N LEU A 53 -24.73 21.78 -17.00
CA LEU A 53 -25.08 22.22 -18.34
C LEU A 53 -26.59 22.06 -18.53
N THR A 54 -27.25 23.10 -18.91
CA THR A 54 -28.68 23.11 -19.25
C THR A 54 -28.82 22.95 -20.76
N LEU A 55 -29.54 21.92 -21.19
CA LEU A 55 -29.96 21.69 -22.57
C LEU A 55 -31.47 21.84 -22.64
N ARG A 56 -31.98 22.68 -23.58
CA ARG A 56 -33.40 22.86 -23.84
C ARG A 56 -33.69 22.61 -25.31
N ASN A 57 -34.90 22.22 -25.62
CA ASN A 57 -35.40 21.98 -26.97
C ASN A 57 -34.52 21.07 -27.83
N THR A 58 -33.78 20.16 -27.19
CA THR A 58 -32.93 19.18 -27.87
C THR A 58 -32.78 17.91 -27.06
N SER A 59 -32.63 16.76 -27.73
CA SER A 59 -32.22 15.49 -27.18
C SER A 59 -30.77 15.12 -27.53
N ALA A 60 -30.08 15.95 -28.30
CA ALA A 60 -28.70 15.72 -28.71
C ALA A 60 -27.76 15.93 -27.50
N PRO A 61 -26.76 15.04 -27.29
CA PRO A 61 -25.80 15.19 -26.21
C PRO A 61 -24.83 16.36 -26.50
N ALA A 62 -24.26 16.91 -25.42
CA ALA A 62 -23.15 17.85 -25.51
C ALA A 62 -21.81 17.10 -25.56
N GLN A 63 -20.86 17.68 -26.27
CA GLN A 63 -19.45 17.29 -26.25
C GLN A 63 -18.65 18.36 -25.53
N TYR A 64 -17.67 17.93 -24.72
CA TYR A 64 -16.85 18.84 -23.91
C TYR A 64 -15.39 18.80 -24.36
N ILE A 65 -14.76 19.98 -24.39
CA ILE A 65 -13.34 20.11 -24.67
C ILE A 65 -12.72 21.19 -23.78
N SER A 66 -11.54 20.95 -23.25
CA SER A 66 -10.73 21.98 -22.60
C SER A 66 -9.84 22.65 -23.66
N ARG A 67 -9.73 23.97 -23.59
CA ARG A 67 -8.82 24.76 -24.46
C ARG A 67 -7.36 24.61 -24.09
N ASP A 68 -7.08 24.26 -22.82
CA ASP A 68 -5.73 23.96 -22.33
C ASP A 68 -5.78 22.80 -21.33
N GLN A 69 -5.39 21.61 -21.81
CA GLN A 69 -5.39 20.39 -21.00
C GLN A 69 -4.25 20.35 -19.96
N THR A 70 -3.26 21.23 -20.07
CA THR A 70 -2.21 21.36 -19.05
C THR A 70 -2.71 22.10 -17.80
N VAL A 71 -3.79 22.90 -17.95
CA VAL A 71 -4.46 23.60 -16.84
C VAL A 71 -5.63 22.77 -16.31
N ALA A 72 -6.52 22.32 -17.18
CA ALA A 72 -7.66 21.49 -16.79
C ALA A 72 -8.05 20.51 -17.89
N THR A 73 -8.50 19.31 -17.51
CA THR A 73 -9.13 18.34 -18.41
C THR A 73 -10.63 18.25 -18.13
N VAL A 74 -11.40 17.76 -19.10
CA VAL A 74 -12.83 17.48 -18.93
C VAL A 74 -13.16 16.14 -19.55
N ASN A 75 -14.02 15.35 -18.90
CA ASN A 75 -14.48 14.06 -19.42
C ASN A 75 -15.82 14.19 -20.17
N ALA A 76 -16.27 13.10 -20.77
CA ALA A 76 -17.51 13.05 -21.54
C ALA A 76 -18.78 13.36 -20.72
N ALA A 77 -18.72 13.23 -19.39
CA ALA A 77 -19.81 13.56 -18.46
C ALA A 77 -19.77 15.03 -17.98
N GLY A 78 -18.80 15.85 -18.48
CA GLY A 78 -18.65 17.25 -18.09
C GLY A 78 -17.93 17.46 -16.73
N ALA A 79 -17.35 16.40 -16.13
CA ALA A 79 -16.51 16.57 -14.93
C ALA A 79 -15.15 17.15 -15.32
N ILE A 80 -14.80 18.26 -14.68
CA ILE A 80 -13.58 19.05 -14.94
C ILE A 80 -12.56 18.75 -13.85
N ASN A 81 -11.34 18.36 -14.24
CA ASN A 81 -10.23 18.10 -13.35
C ASN A 81 -9.16 19.18 -13.49
N GLY A 82 -8.72 19.78 -12.37
CA GLY A 82 -7.61 20.73 -12.32
C GLY A 82 -6.26 20.01 -12.40
N VAL A 83 -5.51 20.25 -13.48
CA VAL A 83 -4.22 19.59 -13.77
C VAL A 83 -3.03 20.44 -13.32
N GLY A 84 -3.01 21.72 -13.72
CA GLY A 84 -1.94 22.65 -13.39
C GLY A 84 -2.49 24.03 -13.07
N ALA A 85 -1.75 24.80 -12.24
CA ALA A 85 -2.16 26.16 -11.88
C ALA A 85 -2.24 27.06 -13.12
N GLY A 86 -3.37 27.77 -13.27
CA GLY A 86 -3.61 28.63 -14.43
C GLY A 86 -5.08 28.93 -14.64
N SER A 87 -5.42 29.37 -15.84
CA SER A 87 -6.82 29.59 -16.25
C SER A 87 -7.02 29.10 -17.68
N THR A 88 -8.12 28.41 -17.91
CA THR A 88 -8.53 27.93 -19.22
C THR A 88 -10.06 28.06 -19.38
N TYR A 89 -10.60 27.61 -20.51
CA TYR A 89 -12.02 27.45 -20.73
C TYR A 89 -12.36 26.00 -21.07
N VAL A 90 -13.43 25.50 -20.48
CA VAL A 90 -14.08 24.27 -20.93
C VAL A 90 -15.26 24.71 -21.80
N VAL A 91 -15.32 24.22 -23.02
CA VAL A 91 -16.36 24.49 -24.00
C VAL A 91 -17.26 23.28 -24.11
N ALA A 92 -18.56 23.49 -24.00
CA ALA A 92 -19.58 22.51 -24.37
C ALA A 92 -20.12 22.87 -25.76
N THR A 93 -20.29 21.89 -26.62
CA THR A 93 -20.82 22.02 -27.98
C THR A 93 -21.91 21.00 -28.20
N LEU A 94 -23.06 21.41 -28.75
CA LEU A 94 -24.14 20.48 -29.05
C LEU A 94 -23.73 19.56 -30.21
N SER A 95 -23.86 18.26 -30.05
CA SER A 95 -23.39 17.28 -31.05
C SER A 95 -24.12 17.38 -32.41
N SER A 96 -25.35 17.90 -32.43
CA SER A 96 -26.16 18.08 -33.62
C SER A 96 -25.99 19.47 -34.29
N ASN A 97 -25.34 20.45 -33.61
CA ASN A 97 -25.10 21.79 -34.10
C ASN A 97 -23.82 22.36 -33.48
N ALA A 98 -22.75 22.39 -34.29
CA ALA A 98 -21.43 22.85 -33.84
C ALA A 98 -21.34 24.36 -33.53
N ASP A 99 -22.26 25.14 -34.06
CA ASP A 99 -22.33 26.59 -33.79
C ASP A 99 -22.98 26.89 -32.44
N LEU A 100 -23.77 25.94 -31.89
CA LEU A 100 -24.38 26.07 -30.59
C LEU A 100 -23.41 25.54 -29.51
N ARG A 101 -22.76 26.50 -28.87
CA ARG A 101 -21.74 26.24 -27.85
C ARG A 101 -21.75 27.29 -26.76
N ASP A 102 -21.34 26.90 -25.58
CA ASP A 102 -21.10 27.75 -24.43
C ASP A 102 -19.79 27.37 -23.74
N SER A 103 -19.26 28.25 -22.90
CA SER A 103 -17.99 27.99 -22.22
C SER A 103 -17.99 28.47 -20.78
N VAL A 104 -17.41 27.69 -19.91
CA VAL A 104 -17.15 28.06 -18.52
C VAL A 104 -15.66 28.36 -18.35
N ARG A 105 -15.34 29.46 -17.68
CA ARG A 105 -13.96 29.76 -17.30
C ARG A 105 -13.55 28.86 -16.12
N VAL A 106 -12.44 28.17 -16.26
CA VAL A 106 -11.85 27.33 -15.20
C VAL A 106 -10.58 28.00 -14.71
N ARG A 107 -10.56 28.37 -13.43
CA ARG A 107 -9.35 28.82 -12.74
C ARG A 107 -8.86 27.69 -11.85
N VAL A 108 -7.65 27.21 -12.08
CA VAL A 108 -6.98 26.25 -11.24
C VAL A 108 -5.95 26.97 -10.39
N ASN A 109 -6.15 26.96 -9.09
CA ASN A 109 -5.22 27.55 -8.13
C ASN A 109 -4.17 26.51 -7.76
N PRO A 110 -2.92 26.94 -7.47
CA PRO A 110 -1.91 26.02 -6.96
C PRO A 110 -2.36 25.42 -5.62
N ASP A 111 -2.00 24.17 -5.39
CA ASP A 111 -2.11 23.58 -4.07
C ASP A 111 -0.95 24.11 -3.22
N THR A 112 -1.20 25.16 -2.42
CA THR A 112 -0.18 25.90 -1.66
C THR A 112 -0.02 25.42 -0.23
N CYS A 113 -0.64 24.30 0.17
CA CYS A 113 -0.44 23.86 1.53
C CYS A 113 1.01 23.40 1.76
N ALA A 114 1.62 23.93 2.81
CA ALA A 114 2.95 23.53 3.23
C ALA A 114 2.97 22.02 3.55
N ILE A 115 3.96 21.32 2.99
CA ILE A 115 4.26 19.94 3.41
C ILE A 115 5.21 20.08 4.59
N ALA A 116 4.66 20.05 5.81
CA ALA A 116 5.45 20.04 7.04
C ALA A 116 5.37 18.67 7.68
N ARG A 117 6.52 18.13 8.08
CA ARG A 117 6.57 16.92 8.88
C ARG A 117 5.97 17.24 10.26
N PRO A 118 4.96 16.48 10.74
CA PRO A 118 4.40 16.71 12.07
C PRO A 118 5.41 16.32 13.16
N ASP A 119 5.22 16.86 14.37
CA ASP A 119 5.83 16.31 15.57
C ASP A 119 5.11 15.01 15.94
N PHE A 120 5.85 13.91 16.04
CA PHE A 120 5.26 12.61 16.27
C PHE A 120 5.02 12.30 17.76
N GLY A 121 5.82 12.84 18.66
CA GLY A 121 5.78 12.50 20.08
C GLY A 121 6.04 11.01 20.34
N ILE A 122 5.72 10.56 21.56
CA ILE A 122 5.87 9.14 21.97
C ILE A 122 4.51 8.46 21.96
N ALA A 123 4.46 7.18 21.54
CA ALA A 123 3.23 6.40 21.54
C ALA A 123 2.67 6.19 22.94
N THR A 124 1.39 6.53 23.11
CA THR A 124 0.65 6.33 24.36
C THR A 124 0.24 4.87 24.55
N GLN A 125 -0.31 4.54 25.72
CA GLN A 125 -0.90 3.23 25.96
C GLN A 125 -2.09 2.97 25.00
N ALA A 126 -2.89 3.99 24.71
CA ALA A 126 -4.01 3.89 23.77
C ALA A 126 -3.52 3.60 22.33
N ASP A 127 -2.42 4.23 21.89
CA ASP A 127 -1.82 3.95 20.60
C ASP A 127 -1.36 2.49 20.50
N ARG A 128 -0.72 1.96 21.54
CA ARG A 128 -0.27 0.56 21.59
C ARG A 128 -1.42 -0.43 21.65
N ALA A 129 -2.55 -0.09 22.28
CA ALA A 129 -3.73 -0.94 22.35
C ALA A 129 -4.36 -1.25 20.96
N LEU A 130 -4.10 -0.42 19.95
CA LEU A 130 -4.53 -0.67 18.56
C LEU A 130 -3.99 -1.99 17.99
N PHE A 131 -2.86 -2.47 18.53
CA PHE A 131 -2.14 -3.66 18.05
C PHE A 131 -2.41 -4.90 18.93
N ALA A 132 -3.30 -4.77 19.91
CA ALA A 132 -3.72 -5.93 20.71
C ALA A 132 -4.47 -6.95 19.85
N TYR A 133 -4.28 -8.24 20.15
CA TYR A 133 -4.93 -9.35 19.50
C TYR A 133 -5.06 -10.53 20.46
N ASP A 134 -5.88 -11.51 20.13
CA ASP A 134 -5.96 -12.77 20.89
C ASP A 134 -4.85 -13.73 20.45
N ALA A 135 -3.81 -13.85 21.28
CA ALA A 135 -2.69 -14.77 21.04
C ALA A 135 -3.10 -16.25 21.15
N ASN A 136 -4.23 -16.57 21.80
CA ASN A 136 -4.72 -17.94 21.97
C ASN A 136 -5.62 -18.40 20.82
N ALA A 137 -6.03 -17.49 19.92
CA ALA A 137 -6.81 -17.87 18.76
C ALA A 137 -6.08 -18.91 17.91
N PRO A 138 -6.76 -19.87 17.26
CA PRO A 138 -6.12 -20.87 16.42
C PRO A 138 -5.26 -20.27 15.31
N LEU A 139 -4.06 -20.81 15.12
CA LEU A 139 -3.15 -20.37 14.04
C LEU A 139 -3.70 -20.73 12.66
N ASN A 140 -4.37 -21.88 12.55
CA ASN A 140 -4.79 -22.47 11.27
C ASN A 140 -3.65 -22.46 10.24
N LEU A 141 -2.45 -22.85 10.71
CA LEU A 141 -1.26 -22.86 9.88
C LEU A 141 -1.38 -23.94 8.80
N VAL A 142 -1.35 -23.53 7.56
CA VAL A 142 -1.20 -24.41 6.40
C VAL A 142 0.23 -24.32 5.92
N LYS A 143 0.84 -25.47 5.63
CA LYS A 143 2.23 -25.57 5.19
C LYS A 143 2.34 -26.57 4.04
N THR A 144 2.89 -26.11 2.91
CA THR A 144 3.15 -26.94 1.73
C THR A 144 4.61 -26.82 1.33
N VAL A 145 5.34 -27.91 1.34
CA VAL A 145 6.75 -27.94 0.94
C VAL A 145 6.86 -27.61 -0.55
N GLU A 146 7.67 -26.60 -0.88
CA GLU A 146 7.97 -26.20 -2.26
C GLU A 146 9.29 -26.84 -2.72
N THR A 147 10.35 -26.73 -1.91
CA THR A 147 11.65 -27.33 -2.19
C THR A 147 12.31 -27.81 -0.91
N ALA A 148 13.10 -28.87 -1.01
CA ALA A 148 13.92 -29.38 0.07
C ALA A 148 15.25 -29.93 -0.47
N ASN A 149 16.33 -29.65 0.24
CA ASN A 149 17.67 -30.19 -0.04
C ASN A 149 18.35 -30.59 1.30
N SER A 150 19.64 -30.93 1.26
CA SER A 150 20.40 -31.32 2.44
C SER A 150 20.65 -30.20 3.46
N ILE A 151 20.37 -28.94 3.10
CA ILE A 151 20.67 -27.75 3.91
C ILE A 151 19.39 -27.16 4.49
N SER A 152 18.36 -26.99 3.66
CA SER A 152 17.12 -26.30 4.05
C SER A 152 15.88 -26.88 3.38
N ARG A 153 14.73 -26.66 4.01
CA ARG A 153 13.39 -26.94 3.49
C ARG A 153 12.63 -25.63 3.39
N LEU A 154 12.27 -25.24 2.18
CA LEU A 154 11.38 -24.09 1.89
C LEU A 154 9.96 -24.60 1.76
N SER A 155 9.05 -23.96 2.50
CA SER A 155 7.62 -24.23 2.42
C SER A 155 6.86 -22.92 2.17
N ASN A 156 5.83 -22.97 1.32
CA ASN A 156 4.79 -21.96 1.30
C ASN A 156 3.91 -22.15 2.53
N ILE A 157 3.57 -21.08 3.20
CA ILE A 157 2.69 -21.11 4.36
C ILE A 157 1.54 -20.12 4.23
N SER A 158 0.49 -20.37 4.98
CA SER A 158 -0.49 -19.35 5.34
C SER A 158 -1.02 -19.61 6.74
N TYR A 159 -1.43 -18.54 7.43
CA TYR A 159 -2.06 -18.62 8.74
C TYR A 159 -3.15 -17.54 8.89
N THR A 160 -4.01 -17.67 9.88
CA THR A 160 -5.09 -16.70 10.13
C THR A 160 -4.54 -15.38 10.65
N SER A 161 -4.88 -14.28 9.98
CA SER A 161 -4.61 -12.91 10.45
C SER A 161 -5.48 -12.57 11.65
N PRO A 162 -4.94 -11.99 12.74
CA PRO A 162 -5.75 -11.46 13.83
C PRO A 162 -6.69 -10.33 13.42
N ALA A 163 -6.42 -9.67 12.30
CA ALA A 163 -7.27 -8.62 11.72
C ALA A 163 -8.27 -9.15 10.67
N GLY A 164 -8.31 -10.46 10.48
CA GLY A 164 -9.16 -11.15 9.51
C GLY A 164 -8.44 -11.55 8.22
N GLY A 165 -8.92 -12.62 7.60
CA GLY A 165 -8.33 -13.18 6.39
C GLY A 165 -7.10 -14.06 6.65
N SER A 166 -6.34 -14.32 5.58
CA SER A 166 -5.16 -15.19 5.58
C SER A 166 -3.88 -14.41 5.33
N VAL A 167 -2.81 -14.77 6.02
CA VAL A 167 -1.46 -14.22 5.86
C VAL A 167 -0.62 -15.22 5.07
N PRO A 168 -0.36 -14.98 3.77
CA PRO A 168 0.55 -15.80 3.00
C PRO A 168 2.01 -15.46 3.34
N GLY A 169 2.88 -16.46 3.19
CA GLY A 169 4.30 -16.30 3.45
C GLY A 169 5.11 -17.53 3.08
N ILE A 170 6.37 -17.52 3.48
CA ILE A 170 7.27 -18.68 3.40
C ILE A 170 7.82 -19.02 4.77
N LEU A 171 8.12 -20.30 4.96
CA LEU A 171 8.84 -20.84 6.10
C LEU A 171 10.04 -21.61 5.58
N VAL A 172 11.24 -21.29 6.10
CA VAL A 172 12.48 -21.99 5.77
C VAL A 172 13.06 -22.60 7.02
N GLU A 173 13.22 -23.92 7.01
CA GLU A 173 13.73 -24.71 8.13
C GLU A 173 15.08 -25.32 7.77
N PRO A 174 16.09 -25.27 8.66
CA PRO A 174 17.34 -26.01 8.45
C PRO A 174 17.10 -27.51 8.47
N VAL A 175 17.88 -28.27 7.69
CA VAL A 175 17.83 -29.73 7.61
C VAL A 175 19.09 -30.30 8.24
N GLY A 176 18.96 -31.49 8.87
CA GLY A 176 20.10 -32.22 9.43
C GLY A 176 20.74 -31.58 10.68
N ARG A 177 19.97 -30.77 11.40
CA ARG A 177 20.44 -30.10 12.63
C ARG A 177 19.59 -30.51 13.82
N GLU A 178 20.22 -30.82 14.92
CA GLU A 178 19.58 -31.22 16.17
C GLU A 178 19.45 -30.02 17.15
N GLY A 179 18.56 -30.15 18.14
CA GLY A 179 18.31 -29.19 19.21
C GLY A 179 17.47 -27.96 18.78
N LEU A 180 17.23 -27.09 19.75
CA LEU A 180 16.44 -25.88 19.55
C LEU A 180 17.21 -24.83 18.72
N ARG A 181 16.51 -24.20 17.81
CA ARG A 181 17.04 -23.20 16.83
C ARG A 181 16.51 -21.80 17.10
N PRO A 182 17.27 -20.74 16.80
CA PRO A 182 16.72 -19.42 16.77
C PRO A 182 15.65 -19.30 15.67
N GLY A 183 14.61 -18.50 15.93
CA GLY A 183 13.58 -18.14 14.96
C GLY A 183 13.78 -16.71 14.46
N ILE A 184 13.66 -16.46 13.17
CA ILE A 184 13.74 -15.09 12.62
C ILE A 184 12.49 -14.80 11.80
N VAL A 185 11.82 -13.67 12.12
CA VAL A 185 10.76 -13.11 11.31
C VAL A 185 11.38 -12.07 10.35
N ILE A 186 11.10 -12.20 9.06
CA ILE A 186 11.56 -11.23 8.05
C ILE A 186 10.37 -10.47 7.47
N LEU A 187 10.51 -9.14 7.35
CA LEU A 187 9.62 -8.32 6.55
C LEU A 187 10.37 -7.76 5.34
N HIS A 188 9.81 -8.03 4.15
CA HIS A 188 10.39 -7.68 2.86
C HIS A 188 10.39 -6.15 2.59
N PRO A 189 11.26 -5.63 1.70
CA PRO A 189 11.19 -4.26 1.19
C PRO A 189 9.99 -4.07 0.25
N SER A 190 9.66 -2.83 -0.09
CA SER A 190 8.49 -2.49 -0.91
C SER A 190 8.48 -3.13 -2.32
N GLY A 191 9.61 -3.43 -2.88
CA GLY A 191 9.75 -4.03 -4.23
C GLY A 191 9.70 -5.57 -4.26
N LEU A 192 9.62 -6.23 -3.09
CA LEU A 192 9.59 -7.70 -2.97
C LEU A 192 8.39 -8.14 -2.11
N ASN A 193 8.11 -9.43 -2.15
CA ASN A 193 7.18 -10.13 -1.27
C ASN A 193 7.92 -11.20 -0.44
N ALA A 194 7.19 -11.96 0.37
CA ALA A 194 7.77 -13.04 1.16
C ALA A 194 8.57 -14.04 0.31
N LYS A 195 8.05 -14.43 -0.84
CA LYS A 195 8.73 -15.37 -1.74
C LYS A 195 10.04 -14.80 -2.32
N GLY A 196 10.07 -13.50 -2.57
CA GLY A 196 11.30 -12.80 -2.98
C GLY A 196 12.41 -12.82 -1.93
N MET A 197 12.04 -13.05 -0.66
CA MET A 197 13.01 -13.21 0.44
C MET A 197 13.57 -14.64 0.58
N ALA A 198 13.08 -15.61 -0.21
CA ALA A 198 13.48 -17.01 -0.07
C ALA A 198 15.00 -17.25 -0.14
N PRO A 199 15.78 -16.64 -1.07
CA PRO A 199 17.23 -16.84 -1.10
C PRO A 199 17.92 -16.41 0.20
N TYR A 200 17.52 -15.28 0.76
CA TYR A 200 18.06 -14.76 2.01
C TYR A 200 17.60 -15.59 3.22
N ALA A 201 16.35 -16.01 3.26
CA ALA A 201 15.83 -16.89 4.29
C ALA A 201 16.55 -18.25 4.28
N GLN A 202 16.84 -18.82 3.10
CA GLN A 202 17.64 -20.06 2.96
C GLN A 202 19.08 -19.86 3.43
N PHE A 203 19.67 -18.70 3.16
CA PHE A 203 20.99 -18.37 3.69
C PHE A 203 21.00 -18.36 5.22
N LEU A 204 20.02 -17.71 5.89
CA LEU A 204 19.91 -17.74 7.36
C LEU A 204 19.59 -19.14 7.90
N ALA A 205 18.82 -19.94 7.18
CA ALA A 205 18.57 -21.33 7.55
C ALA A 205 19.83 -22.20 7.45
N ALA A 206 20.70 -21.96 6.46
CA ALA A 206 22.02 -22.58 6.39
C ALA A 206 22.89 -22.25 7.61
N LYS A 207 22.67 -21.09 8.23
CA LYS A 207 23.27 -20.65 9.50
C LYS A 207 22.51 -21.13 10.75
N GLY A 208 21.53 -21.98 10.58
CA GLY A 208 20.80 -22.67 11.67
C GLY A 208 19.50 -22.00 12.12
N ALA A 209 19.05 -20.90 11.53
CA ALA A 209 17.78 -20.28 11.90
C ALA A 209 16.56 -20.99 11.27
N VAL A 210 15.43 -21.00 11.97
CA VAL A 210 14.11 -21.19 11.37
C VAL A 210 13.58 -19.81 10.98
N VAL A 211 13.28 -19.61 9.70
CA VAL A 211 12.97 -18.30 9.16
C VAL A 211 11.55 -18.25 8.59
N ILE A 212 10.77 -17.26 9.00
CA ILE A 212 9.46 -16.97 8.45
C ILE A 212 9.48 -15.58 7.79
N ALA A 213 9.02 -15.50 6.55
CA ALA A 213 8.74 -14.21 5.90
C ALA A 213 7.27 -14.17 5.47
N ILE A 214 6.62 -13.01 5.63
CA ILE A 214 5.20 -12.84 5.33
C ILE A 214 4.98 -11.76 4.29
N ASP A 215 3.91 -11.87 3.51
CA ASP A 215 3.47 -10.82 2.62
C ASP A 215 2.80 -9.68 3.40
N ALA A 216 3.26 -8.46 3.19
CA ALA A 216 2.57 -7.28 3.69
C ALA A 216 1.16 -7.16 3.08
N PRO A 217 0.17 -6.55 3.77
CA PRO A 217 -1.20 -6.44 3.28
C PRO A 217 -1.32 -5.85 1.87
N TYR A 218 -0.51 -4.85 1.52
CA TYR A 218 -0.54 -4.25 0.18
C TYR A 218 -0.16 -5.24 -0.95
N TRP A 219 0.64 -6.29 -0.68
CA TRP A 219 0.92 -7.37 -1.63
C TRP A 219 -0.24 -8.34 -1.81
N ARG A 220 -1.20 -8.35 -0.87
CA ARG A 220 -2.40 -9.21 -0.91
C ARG A 220 -3.53 -8.57 -1.72
N ARG A 221 -3.35 -7.34 -2.18
CA ARG A 221 -4.25 -6.60 -3.07
C ARG A 221 -3.54 -6.12 -4.32
N THR A 222 -4.28 -5.60 -5.29
CA THR A 222 -3.73 -4.90 -6.46
C THR A 222 -3.52 -3.41 -6.15
N GLY A 223 -2.56 -2.77 -6.81
CA GLY A 223 -2.31 -1.34 -6.69
C GLY A 223 -1.03 -0.97 -5.94
N PRO A 224 -0.80 0.33 -5.71
CA PRO A 224 0.40 0.83 -5.07
C PRO A 224 0.46 0.48 -3.58
N ASN A 225 1.66 0.56 -2.98
CA ASN A 225 1.86 0.32 -1.56
C ASN A 225 1.24 1.39 -0.65
N LEU A 226 1.08 2.63 -1.12
CA LEU A 226 0.33 3.70 -0.47
C LEU A 226 -0.84 4.15 -1.34
N LEU A 227 -2.01 4.28 -0.75
CA LEU A 227 -3.25 4.71 -1.39
C LEU A 227 -3.62 6.15 -1.02
N PHE A 228 -3.00 6.72 0.01
CA PHE A 228 -3.34 8.00 0.64
C PHE A 228 -4.80 8.04 1.13
N THR A 229 -5.24 6.93 1.72
CA THR A 229 -6.56 6.75 2.31
C THR A 229 -6.45 6.15 3.71
N SER A 230 -7.56 6.05 4.44
CA SER A 230 -7.64 5.36 5.73
C SER A 230 -7.30 3.86 5.66
N GLN A 231 -7.28 3.28 4.45
CA GLN A 231 -6.86 1.89 4.24
C GLN A 231 -5.38 1.70 4.58
N ASP A 232 -4.51 2.67 4.30
CA ASP A 232 -3.07 2.59 4.63
C ASP A 232 -2.88 2.40 6.14
N ARG A 233 -3.68 3.12 6.96
CA ARG A 233 -3.68 2.94 8.41
C ARG A 233 -4.16 1.55 8.83
N ALA A 234 -5.24 1.08 8.24
CA ALA A 234 -5.79 -0.24 8.54
C ALA A 234 -4.80 -1.36 8.17
N GLU A 235 -4.17 -1.27 6.99
CA GLU A 235 -3.16 -2.22 6.52
C GLU A 235 -1.89 -2.21 7.39
N GLN A 236 -1.45 -1.05 7.87
CA GLN A 236 -0.32 -0.98 8.79
C GLN A 236 -0.63 -1.63 10.14
N ILE A 237 -1.81 -1.38 10.71
CA ILE A 237 -2.24 -2.04 11.95
C ILE A 237 -2.35 -3.56 11.74
N GLN A 238 -2.92 -4.00 10.63
CA GLN A 238 -3.01 -5.41 10.26
C GLN A 238 -1.62 -6.04 10.17
N LEU A 239 -0.69 -5.41 9.45
CA LEU A 239 0.68 -5.92 9.29
C LEU A 239 1.37 -6.16 10.63
N ILE A 240 1.26 -5.23 11.57
CA ILE A 240 1.90 -5.38 12.88
C ILE A 240 1.29 -6.58 13.64
N LYS A 241 -0.02 -6.76 13.59
CA LYS A 241 -0.69 -7.93 14.19
C LYS A 241 -0.27 -9.24 13.49
N ASP A 242 -0.13 -9.20 12.16
CA ASP A 242 0.31 -10.36 11.39
C ASP A 242 1.76 -10.76 11.72
N LEU A 243 2.64 -9.77 11.95
CA LEU A 243 4.01 -10.02 12.41
C LEU A 243 4.06 -10.60 13.83
N GLN A 244 3.23 -10.10 14.74
CA GLN A 244 3.09 -10.68 16.08
C GLN A 244 2.61 -12.14 15.97
N ARG A 245 1.70 -12.42 15.04
CA ARG A 245 1.22 -13.78 14.78
C ARG A 245 2.28 -14.70 14.14
N ALA A 246 3.18 -14.13 13.32
CA ALA A 246 4.35 -14.86 12.82
C ALA A 246 5.29 -15.32 13.96
N VAL A 247 5.44 -14.49 15.00
CA VAL A 247 6.16 -14.89 16.24
C VAL A 247 5.44 -16.06 16.92
N ASP A 248 4.08 -16.04 16.98
CA ASP A 248 3.33 -17.18 17.55
C ASP A 248 3.56 -18.45 16.74
N VAL A 249 3.60 -18.37 15.39
CA VAL A 249 3.91 -19.52 14.53
C VAL A 249 5.29 -20.08 14.88
N LEU A 250 6.32 -19.24 14.93
CA LEU A 250 7.68 -19.71 15.28
C LEU A 250 7.71 -20.35 16.66
N ARG A 251 7.09 -19.72 17.66
CA ARG A 251 7.07 -20.23 19.04
C ARG A 251 6.25 -21.51 19.21
N SER A 252 5.33 -21.82 18.31
CA SER A 252 4.59 -23.09 18.30
C SER A 252 5.38 -24.26 17.75
N MET A 253 6.51 -24.00 17.09
CA MET A 253 7.33 -25.02 16.45
C MET A 253 8.27 -25.69 17.47
N PRO A 254 8.24 -27.03 17.61
CA PRO A 254 9.10 -27.74 18.59
C PRO A 254 10.61 -27.57 18.37
N SER A 255 11.02 -27.20 17.15
CA SER A 255 12.42 -26.96 16.77
C SER A 255 12.91 -25.56 17.08
N VAL A 256 12.03 -24.63 17.48
CA VAL A 256 12.37 -23.21 17.71
C VAL A 256 12.55 -22.95 19.21
N ASP A 257 13.63 -22.28 19.55
CA ASP A 257 13.85 -21.76 20.90
C ASP A 257 13.00 -20.47 21.10
N PRO A 258 11.99 -20.51 21.97
CA PRO A 258 11.09 -19.38 22.17
C PRO A 258 11.78 -18.16 22.83
N GLN A 259 13.00 -18.32 23.35
CA GLN A 259 13.82 -17.25 23.92
C GLN A 259 14.79 -16.63 22.91
N ARG A 260 14.93 -17.23 21.73
CA ARG A 260 15.82 -16.77 20.66
C ARG A 260 15.04 -16.43 19.39
N ILE A 261 14.08 -15.50 19.51
CA ILE A 261 13.32 -14.97 18.37
C ILE A 261 13.90 -13.62 17.96
N GLY A 262 14.24 -13.49 16.68
CA GLY A 262 14.71 -12.24 16.06
C GLY A 262 13.75 -11.69 15.02
N PHE A 263 13.96 -10.43 14.66
CA PHE A 263 13.29 -9.77 13.55
C PHE A 263 14.30 -9.10 12.63
N GLU A 264 14.07 -9.19 11.33
CA GLU A 264 14.83 -8.44 10.34
C GLU A 264 13.92 -7.76 9.34
N GLY A 265 14.11 -6.45 9.16
CA GLY A 265 13.41 -5.66 8.16
C GLY A 265 14.36 -4.80 7.33
N TYR A 266 14.09 -4.73 6.02
CA TYR A 266 14.86 -3.92 5.09
C TYR A 266 13.95 -2.89 4.41
N SER A 267 14.36 -1.60 4.36
CA SER A 267 13.59 -0.53 3.73
C SER A 267 12.19 -0.45 4.32
N TYR A 268 11.12 -0.66 3.54
CA TYR A 268 9.75 -0.77 4.04
C TYR A 268 9.63 -1.73 5.24
N GLY A 269 10.29 -2.89 5.15
CA GLY A 269 10.34 -3.86 6.25
C GLY A 269 11.05 -3.33 7.49
N GLY A 270 12.11 -2.55 7.33
CA GLY A 270 12.82 -1.89 8.43
C GLY A 270 12.02 -0.75 9.05
N ILE A 271 11.33 0.04 8.22
CA ILE A 271 10.49 1.16 8.64
C ILE A 271 9.33 0.64 9.52
N LEU A 272 8.53 -0.30 9.03
CA LEU A 272 7.41 -0.85 9.80
C LEU A 272 7.88 -1.82 10.88
N GLY A 273 9.06 -2.42 10.69
CA GLY A 273 9.77 -3.19 11.72
C GLY A 273 10.07 -2.38 12.98
N ALA A 274 10.40 -1.09 12.85
CA ALA A 274 10.60 -0.23 14.01
C ALA A 274 9.36 -0.11 14.90
N GLN A 275 8.16 -0.04 14.30
CA GLN A 275 6.91 -0.10 15.04
C GLN A 275 6.68 -1.48 15.68
N PHE A 276 6.88 -2.53 14.89
CA PHE A 276 6.71 -3.92 15.35
C PHE A 276 7.57 -4.22 16.56
N VAL A 277 8.86 -3.89 16.54
CA VAL A 277 9.79 -4.12 17.63
C VAL A 277 9.43 -3.31 18.89
N GLY A 278 8.88 -2.11 18.72
CA GLY A 278 8.38 -1.31 19.86
C GLY A 278 7.13 -1.92 20.54
N ILE A 279 6.41 -2.81 19.86
CA ILE A 279 5.19 -3.44 20.33
C ILE A 279 5.44 -4.88 20.79
N GLU A 280 6.20 -5.67 20.01
CA GLU A 280 6.48 -7.09 20.27
C GLU A 280 7.59 -7.26 21.31
N LYS A 281 7.26 -7.84 22.47
CA LYS A 281 8.19 -7.97 23.61
C LYS A 281 8.92 -9.31 23.70
N ARG A 282 8.60 -10.23 22.80
CA ARG A 282 9.19 -11.59 22.80
C ARG A 282 10.42 -11.70 21.90
N LEU A 283 10.86 -10.57 21.31
CA LEU A 283 12.06 -10.52 20.48
C LEU A 283 13.32 -10.38 21.35
N ARG A 284 14.32 -11.20 21.05
CA ARG A 284 15.65 -11.08 21.63
C ARG A 284 16.47 -9.99 20.95
N ALA A 285 16.39 -9.92 19.64
CA ALA A 285 17.22 -9.05 18.82
C ALA A 285 16.49 -8.64 17.53
N ALA A 286 16.79 -7.46 16.98
CA ALA A 286 16.22 -7.00 15.71
C ALA A 286 17.21 -6.19 14.87
N VAL A 287 17.15 -6.38 13.55
CA VAL A 287 17.89 -5.59 12.56
C VAL A 287 16.92 -4.73 11.75
N LEU A 288 17.17 -3.43 11.74
CA LEU A 288 16.41 -2.44 11.00
C LEU A 288 17.34 -1.79 9.96
N ALA A 289 17.37 -2.35 8.75
CA ALA A 289 18.28 -1.92 7.69
C ALA A 289 17.58 -0.95 6.73
N ALA A 290 18.26 0.14 6.35
CA ALA A 290 17.76 1.22 5.51
C ALA A 290 16.37 1.70 5.98
N ALA A 291 16.24 2.00 7.29
CA ALA A 291 15.00 2.35 7.96
C ALA A 291 14.95 3.82 8.37
N MET A 292 13.77 4.38 8.43
CA MET A 292 13.47 5.75 8.88
C MET A 292 12.21 5.77 9.75
N GLY A 293 11.85 6.96 10.24
CA GLY A 293 10.82 7.16 11.25
C GLY A 293 9.41 6.65 10.92
N GLY A 294 9.09 6.41 9.66
CA GLY A 294 7.79 5.87 9.27
C GLY A 294 7.34 6.30 7.87
N GLN A 295 6.07 6.11 7.57
CA GLN A 295 5.51 6.42 6.24
C GLN A 295 5.30 7.92 6.03
N VAL A 296 4.82 8.65 7.04
CA VAL A 296 4.73 10.12 7.01
C VAL A 296 6.12 10.74 6.89
N THR A 297 7.09 10.24 7.67
CA THR A 297 8.50 10.60 7.54
C THR A 297 8.96 10.40 6.10
N GLY A 298 8.71 9.22 5.53
CA GLY A 298 9.13 8.85 4.19
C GLY A 298 8.60 9.78 3.09
N VAL A 299 7.30 10.06 3.07
CA VAL A 299 6.70 10.93 2.05
C VAL A 299 7.05 12.42 2.23
N THR A 300 7.51 12.83 3.42
CA THR A 300 7.96 14.20 3.69
C THR A 300 9.48 14.38 3.54
N THR A 301 10.23 13.31 3.27
CA THR A 301 11.67 13.38 2.94
C THR A 301 11.84 14.03 1.57
N PRO A 302 12.79 14.97 1.38
CA PRO A 302 12.97 15.72 0.12
C PRO A 302 13.08 14.84 -1.13
N GLY A 303 13.73 13.67 -1.07
CA GLY A 303 13.84 12.72 -2.17
C GLY A 303 12.53 12.07 -2.58
N ASN A 304 11.53 12.03 -1.69
CA ASN A 304 10.26 11.33 -1.86
C ASN A 304 9.06 12.26 -1.97
N ILE A 305 9.25 13.57 -1.81
CA ILE A 305 8.15 14.55 -1.74
C ILE A 305 7.29 14.56 -3.01
N ASN A 306 7.83 14.13 -4.14
CA ASN A 306 7.10 14.00 -5.40
C ASN A 306 5.97 12.96 -5.32
N LEU A 307 5.97 12.04 -4.36
CA LEU A 307 4.86 11.14 -4.10
C LEU A 307 3.58 11.89 -3.72
N LEU A 308 3.72 13.10 -3.19
CA LEU A 308 2.62 13.97 -2.79
C LEU A 308 2.19 14.96 -3.88
N ALA A 309 2.87 15.01 -5.03
CA ALA A 309 2.67 16.05 -6.05
C ALA A 309 1.24 16.09 -6.62
N ASN A 310 0.60 14.92 -6.72
CA ASN A 310 -0.76 14.77 -7.24
C ASN A 310 -1.81 14.51 -6.13
N ILE A 311 -1.44 14.68 -4.86
CA ILE A 311 -2.32 14.47 -3.72
C ILE A 311 -2.80 15.84 -3.23
N SER A 312 -4.11 16.09 -3.27
CA SER A 312 -4.66 17.38 -2.81
C SER A 312 -4.36 17.62 -1.33
N CYS A 313 -4.28 18.90 -0.92
CA CYS A 313 -4.07 19.29 0.48
C CYS A 313 -5.06 18.60 1.45
N ALA A 314 -6.33 18.54 1.05
CA ALA A 314 -7.36 17.95 1.90
C ALA A 314 -7.09 16.45 2.16
N VAL A 315 -6.77 15.70 1.11
CA VAL A 315 -6.44 14.26 1.19
C VAL A 315 -5.15 14.05 1.98
N ARG A 316 -4.11 14.81 1.66
CA ARG A 316 -2.81 14.75 2.35
C ARG A 316 -2.93 15.04 3.85
N ASN A 317 -3.63 16.12 4.22
CA ASN A 317 -3.83 16.48 5.62
C ASN A 317 -4.69 15.45 6.37
N ALA A 318 -5.69 14.86 5.71
CA ALA A 318 -6.47 13.76 6.29
C ALA A 318 -5.59 12.54 6.52
N TRP A 319 -4.79 12.15 5.53
CA TRP A 319 -3.87 11.01 5.63
C TRP A 319 -2.80 11.22 6.71
N PHE A 320 -2.22 12.43 6.84
CA PHE A 320 -1.28 12.73 7.90
C PHE A 320 -1.92 12.60 9.29
N ARG A 321 -3.15 13.09 9.48
CA ARG A 321 -3.88 12.91 10.76
C ARG A 321 -4.12 11.44 11.09
N ASP A 322 -4.44 10.63 10.07
CA ASP A 322 -4.69 9.20 10.25
C ASP A 322 -3.41 8.41 10.54
N MET A 323 -2.30 8.74 9.87
CA MET A 323 -1.05 7.98 9.94
C MET A 323 -0.15 8.42 11.11
N THR A 324 -0.13 9.72 11.47
CA THR A 324 0.73 10.24 12.53
C THR A 324 0.61 9.47 13.86
N PRO A 325 -0.60 9.08 14.34
CA PRO A 325 -0.73 8.31 15.58
C PRO A 325 -0.08 6.93 15.55
N ILE A 326 0.14 6.36 14.38
CA ILE A 326 0.74 5.03 14.22
C ILE A 326 2.14 5.08 13.57
N GLU A 327 2.76 6.27 13.50
CA GLU A 327 4.10 6.43 12.93
C GLU A 327 5.15 5.62 13.72
N PRO A 328 5.96 4.78 13.06
CA PRO A 328 6.90 3.85 13.71
C PRO A 328 7.85 4.48 14.74
N ILE A 329 8.37 5.68 14.47
CA ILE A 329 9.29 6.39 15.37
C ILE A 329 8.69 6.62 16.75
N ARG A 330 7.37 6.70 16.88
CA ARG A 330 6.67 6.87 18.15
C ARG A 330 6.77 5.65 19.06
N PHE A 331 6.98 4.47 18.47
CA PHE A 331 6.91 3.17 19.17
C PHE A 331 8.28 2.61 19.52
N ILE A 332 9.32 2.91 18.73
CA ILE A 332 10.65 2.30 18.85
C ILE A 332 11.31 2.55 20.21
N GLY A 333 10.96 3.64 20.87
CA GLY A 333 11.38 3.92 22.26
C GLY A 333 10.91 2.91 23.30
N ASN A 334 9.97 2.03 22.93
CA ASN A 334 9.52 0.92 23.78
C ASN A 334 10.22 -0.41 23.45
N ALA A 335 11.22 -0.46 22.57
CA ALA A 335 11.81 -1.71 22.09
C ALA A 335 12.55 -2.53 23.17
N SER A 336 13.04 -1.87 24.24
CA SER A 336 13.74 -2.59 25.33
C SER A 336 12.89 -3.75 25.87
N PRO A 337 13.50 -4.92 26.16
CA PRO A 337 14.93 -5.25 26.19
C PRO A 337 15.50 -5.80 24.86
N THR A 338 14.80 -5.69 23.74
CA THR A 338 15.27 -6.16 22.42
C THR A 338 16.55 -5.42 22.02
N THR A 339 17.64 -6.16 21.70
CA THR A 339 18.87 -5.54 21.16
C THR A 339 18.64 -5.13 19.71
N LEU A 340 19.03 -3.88 19.36
CA LEU A 340 18.74 -3.28 18.07
C LEU A 340 20.02 -3.00 17.26
N LEU A 341 20.06 -3.44 16.00
CA LEU A 341 21.03 -2.98 15.01
C LEU A 341 20.31 -2.15 13.94
N PHE A 342 20.75 -0.90 13.79
CA PHE A 342 20.37 -0.04 12.68
C PHE A 342 21.50 -0.01 11.66
N GLN A 343 21.16 -0.11 10.37
CA GLN A 343 22.12 -0.01 9.28
C GLN A 343 21.63 1.02 8.26
N ALA A 344 22.45 2.01 7.92
CA ALA A 344 22.10 3.09 7.01
C ALA A 344 23.19 3.32 5.94
N GLY A 345 22.79 3.74 4.74
CA GLY A 345 23.67 4.15 3.68
C GLY A 345 23.92 5.67 3.71
N ARG A 346 25.18 6.11 3.62
CA ARG A 346 25.52 7.56 3.66
C ARG A 346 24.99 8.32 2.45
N ILE A 347 24.94 7.66 1.29
CA ILE A 347 24.49 8.24 0.02
C ILE A 347 23.13 7.67 -0.41
N ASP A 348 22.33 7.18 0.57
CA ASP A 348 20.96 6.73 0.33
C ASP A 348 20.06 7.95 0.09
N ASN A 349 19.39 7.98 -1.07
CA ASN A 349 18.47 9.05 -1.46
C ASN A 349 16.99 8.74 -1.09
N ALA A 350 16.68 7.49 -0.76
CA ALA A 350 15.34 7.07 -0.34
C ALA A 350 15.16 7.17 1.18
N VAL A 351 16.20 6.80 1.94
CA VAL A 351 16.28 6.90 3.39
C VAL A 351 17.50 7.73 3.75
N LEU A 352 17.30 9.00 4.02
CA LEU A 352 18.40 9.89 4.38
C LEU A 352 19.03 9.47 5.71
N VAL A 353 20.36 9.62 5.83
CA VAL A 353 21.09 9.35 7.08
C VAL A 353 20.50 10.12 8.27
N ALA A 354 20.03 11.35 8.05
CA ALA A 354 19.39 12.15 9.09
C ALA A 354 18.08 11.51 9.59
N ASP A 355 17.27 10.92 8.70
CA ASP A 355 16.03 10.23 9.08
C ASP A 355 16.30 8.89 9.77
N ALA A 356 17.37 8.18 9.36
CA ALA A 356 17.84 6.97 10.05
C ALA A 356 18.39 7.29 11.44
N GLN A 357 19.17 8.38 11.57
CA GLN A 357 19.68 8.87 12.85
C GLN A 357 18.54 9.26 13.79
N ALA A 358 17.54 9.98 13.30
CA ALA A 358 16.37 10.38 14.11
C ALA A 358 15.61 9.14 14.64
N LEU A 359 15.47 8.08 13.83
CA LEU A 359 14.87 6.83 14.29
C LEU A 359 15.73 6.14 15.35
N TYR A 360 17.05 6.09 15.13
CA TYR A 360 18.00 5.55 16.12
C TYR A 360 17.93 6.34 17.45
N ASP A 361 17.93 7.66 17.40
CA ASP A 361 17.89 8.51 18.61
C ASP A 361 16.62 8.27 19.42
N ALA A 362 15.49 8.04 18.75
CA ALA A 362 14.21 7.72 19.39
C ALA A 362 14.14 6.32 19.99
N ALA A 363 15.03 5.41 19.61
CA ALA A 363 15.02 4.01 20.06
C ALA A 363 15.54 3.86 21.48
N ALA A 364 14.99 2.86 22.21
CA ALA A 364 15.50 2.45 23.51
C ALA A 364 16.82 1.65 23.39
N GLU A 365 17.62 1.67 24.45
CA GLU A 365 18.77 0.78 24.61
C GLU A 365 18.32 -0.67 24.90
N PRO A 366 19.14 -1.70 24.52
CA PRO A 366 20.47 -1.61 23.86
C PRO A 366 20.32 -1.44 22.34
N LYS A 367 21.09 -0.54 21.74
CA LYS A 367 21.04 -0.23 20.31
C LYS A 367 22.39 0.13 19.72
N GLU A 368 22.59 -0.13 18.43
CA GLU A 368 23.76 0.21 17.65
C GLU A 368 23.36 0.78 16.28
N LEU A 369 24.03 1.81 15.79
CA LEU A 369 23.88 2.35 14.43
C LEU A 369 25.19 2.22 13.68
N ARG A 370 25.14 1.59 12.50
CA ARG A 370 26.26 1.48 11.55
C ARG A 370 25.91 2.19 10.25
N ILE A 371 26.77 3.12 9.84
CA ILE A 371 26.59 3.90 8.62
C ILE A 371 27.70 3.49 7.62
N TYR A 372 27.29 3.17 6.39
CA TYR A 372 28.16 2.66 5.34
C TYR A 372 28.27 3.66 4.19
N GLU A 373 29.41 3.68 3.50
CA GLU A 373 29.59 4.45 2.25
C GLU A 373 28.87 3.73 1.09
N ALA A 374 27.52 3.73 1.15
CA ALA A 374 26.64 2.99 0.26
C ALA A 374 25.31 3.73 0.07
N GLY A 375 24.62 3.42 -1.02
CA GLY A 375 23.25 3.86 -1.29
C GLY A 375 22.22 2.97 -0.58
N HIS A 376 20.97 3.00 -1.10
CA HIS A 376 19.83 2.29 -0.51
C HIS A 376 20.04 0.77 -0.37
N SER A 377 20.76 0.14 -1.29
CA SER A 377 21.02 -1.31 -1.25
C SER A 377 22.04 -1.75 -0.18
N LEU A 378 22.66 -0.80 0.52
CA LEU A 378 23.76 -1.04 1.44
C LEU A 378 24.96 -1.74 0.77
N SER A 379 25.94 -2.17 1.54
CA SER A 379 27.16 -2.81 1.03
C SER A 379 27.27 -4.27 1.44
N GLN A 380 28.17 -5.03 0.80
CA GLN A 380 28.52 -6.38 1.24
C GLN A 380 29.08 -6.38 2.67
N GLN A 381 29.82 -5.32 3.05
CA GLN A 381 30.28 -5.13 4.42
C GLN A 381 29.09 -5.10 5.40
N ALA A 382 28.03 -4.34 5.09
CA ALA A 382 26.83 -4.26 5.92
C ALA A 382 26.18 -5.64 6.11
N LEU A 383 26.15 -6.45 5.05
CA LEU A 383 25.63 -7.83 5.12
C LEU A 383 26.49 -8.72 6.01
N ASN A 384 27.81 -8.68 5.83
CA ASN A 384 28.76 -9.50 6.63
C ASN A 384 28.70 -9.12 8.12
N GLU A 385 28.64 -7.85 8.43
CA GLU A 385 28.55 -7.36 9.81
C GLU A 385 27.20 -7.72 10.46
N ARG A 386 26.11 -7.72 9.69
CA ARG A 386 24.79 -8.18 10.12
C ARG A 386 24.81 -9.67 10.47
N GLN A 387 25.51 -10.49 9.68
CA GLN A 387 25.68 -11.92 9.96
C GLN A 387 26.43 -12.16 11.26
N ALA A 388 27.58 -11.48 11.45
CA ALA A 388 28.33 -11.54 12.69
C ALA A 388 27.48 -11.12 13.90
N TRP A 389 26.69 -10.07 13.73
CA TRP A 389 25.79 -9.59 14.76
C TRP A 389 24.68 -10.60 15.11
N TRP A 390 24.13 -11.32 14.11
CA TRP A 390 23.19 -12.40 14.34
C TRP A 390 23.83 -13.58 15.09
N SER A 391 25.09 -13.93 14.79
CA SER A 391 25.81 -14.94 15.52
C SER A 391 25.98 -14.58 17.00
N GLU A 392 26.31 -13.32 17.28
CA GLU A 392 26.48 -12.82 18.65
C GLU A 392 25.17 -12.75 19.43
N ASN A 393 24.09 -12.26 18.82
CA ASN A 393 22.85 -11.92 19.54
C ASN A 393 21.80 -13.05 19.52
N LEU A 394 21.81 -13.94 18.54
CA LEU A 394 20.90 -15.09 18.44
C LEU A 394 21.61 -16.45 18.41
N GLY A 395 22.94 -16.48 18.30
CA GLY A 395 23.69 -17.75 18.22
C GLY A 395 23.49 -18.48 16.90
N LEU A 396 23.45 -17.73 15.78
CA LEU A 396 23.58 -18.34 14.46
C LEU A 396 25.01 -18.82 14.24
N ASP A 397 25.18 -19.83 13.41
CA ASP A 397 26.52 -20.25 13.00
C ASP A 397 27.21 -19.11 12.24
N PRO A 398 28.53 -18.91 12.43
CA PRO A 398 29.30 -17.84 11.81
C PRO A 398 29.41 -17.96 10.28
#